data_83b1355b6e7fb3d95036d632dfbfff7b
#
_entry.id   83b1355b6e7fb3d95036d632dfbfff7b
#
_cell.length_a   1.000
_cell.length_b   1.000
_cell.length_c   1.000
_cell.angle_alpha   90.00
_cell.angle_beta   90.00
_cell.angle_gamma   90.00
#
_symmetry.space_group_name_H-M   'P 1'
#
loop_
_entity.id
_entity.type
_entity.pdbx_description
1 polymer ?
#
loop_
_entity_poly.entity_id
_entity_poly.type
_entity_poly.pdbx_seq_one_letter_code
_entity_poly.pdbx_strand_id
1 'polypeptide(L)'
;IIDSNGQIVQNYFLKLKKQKELCTKGDVLKAELLSIASEYDIEHVFIEDYAQRMSRGTSSAQTITRLAAWNGICQYLSYQIFGVNPVVLNVTRARKSIGIPTTTKKKAGIPVKEQVFNWVSENIKSDWPTKVLQGGPNKGKTVILDEARDMADAWVIAKAGYISLEGI
;
A
#
# COMPACT_ATOMS: atom_id res chain seq x y z
N ILE A 1 5.81 2.40 7.37
CA ILE A 1 6.19 3.54 8.21
C ILE A 1 7.30 4.29 7.51
N ILE A 2 7.19 5.59 7.43
CA ILE A 2 8.22 6.51 6.93
C ILE A 2 8.53 7.55 8.00
N ASP A 3 9.76 8.09 7.98
CA ASP A 3 10.16 9.23 8.80
C ASP A 3 9.80 10.58 8.15
N SER A 4 10.11 11.68 8.82
CA SER A 4 9.91 13.06 8.32
C SER A 4 10.68 13.38 7.03
N ASN A 5 11.72 12.63 6.69
CA ASN A 5 12.45 12.77 5.42
C ASN A 5 11.80 11.93 4.30
N GLY A 6 10.78 11.11 4.63
CA GLY A 6 10.14 10.18 3.72
C GLY A 6 10.94 8.91 3.46
N GLN A 7 11.92 8.60 4.32
CA GLN A 7 12.66 7.34 4.25
C GLN A 7 11.84 6.22 4.90
N ILE A 8 11.95 5.01 4.37
CA ILE A 8 11.29 3.84 4.95
C ILE A 8 12.00 3.48 6.26
N VAL A 9 11.27 3.56 7.36
CA VAL A 9 11.71 3.06 8.67
C VAL A 9 11.42 1.57 8.77
N GLN A 10 10.19 1.17 8.42
CA GLN A 10 9.76 -0.23 8.46
C GLN A 10 8.64 -0.49 7.45
N ASN A 11 8.68 -1.65 6.83
CA ASN A 11 7.63 -2.17 5.97
C ASN A 11 6.96 -3.39 6.61
N TYR A 12 5.64 -3.43 6.54
CA TYR A 12 4.83 -4.56 6.98
C TYR A 12 3.98 -5.09 5.83
N PHE A 13 3.79 -6.38 5.79
CA PHE A 13 2.88 -7.02 4.84
C PHE A 13 2.00 -8.05 5.53
N LEU A 14 0.69 -7.78 5.58
CA LEU A 14 -0.29 -8.68 6.19
C LEU A 14 -0.83 -9.69 5.18
N LYS A 15 -0.64 -10.98 5.44
CA LYS A 15 -1.17 -12.07 4.62
C LYS A 15 -2.61 -12.39 5.02
N LEU A 16 -3.58 -11.68 4.47
CA LEU A 16 -5.01 -11.83 4.81
C LEU A 16 -5.77 -12.83 3.92
N LYS A 17 -5.11 -13.51 2.98
CA LYS A 17 -5.76 -14.44 2.03
C LYS A 17 -6.45 -15.64 2.70
N LYS A 18 -5.98 -16.06 3.86
CA LYS A 18 -6.56 -17.19 4.60
C LYS A 18 -7.83 -16.83 5.38
N GLN A 19 -8.01 -15.55 5.72
CA GLN A 19 -9.19 -15.04 6.41
C GLN A 19 -10.29 -14.76 5.40
N LYS A 20 -11.44 -15.42 5.53
CA LYS A 20 -12.59 -15.21 4.65
C LYS A 20 -13.45 -14.04 5.09
N GLU A 21 -13.67 -13.92 6.39
CA GLU A 21 -14.55 -12.92 6.99
C GLU A 21 -13.84 -11.59 7.25
N LEU A 22 -14.57 -10.48 7.05
CA LEU A 22 -14.03 -9.13 7.26
C LEU A 22 -13.62 -8.89 8.71
N CYS A 23 -14.42 -9.37 9.67
CA CYS A 23 -14.11 -9.22 11.10
C CYS A 23 -12.79 -9.91 11.45
N THR A 24 -12.58 -11.16 11.01
CA THR A 24 -11.34 -11.88 11.24
C THR A 24 -10.12 -11.20 10.61
N LYS A 25 -10.30 -10.57 9.43
CA LYS A 25 -9.24 -9.73 8.85
C LYS A 25 -8.98 -8.50 9.71
N GLY A 26 -10.03 -7.88 10.24
CA GLY A 26 -9.94 -6.76 11.16
C GLY A 26 -9.17 -7.11 12.43
N ASP A 27 -9.40 -8.29 13.00
CA ASP A 27 -8.67 -8.75 14.20
C ASP A 27 -7.17 -8.91 13.92
N VAL A 28 -6.80 -9.48 12.76
CA VAL A 28 -5.39 -9.60 12.35
C VAL A 28 -4.77 -8.22 12.16
N LEU A 29 -5.47 -7.30 11.49
CA LEU A 29 -4.99 -5.93 11.32
C LEU A 29 -4.84 -5.22 12.66
N LYS A 30 -5.82 -5.35 13.55
CA LYS A 30 -5.79 -4.77 14.89
C LYS A 30 -4.57 -5.22 15.69
N ALA A 31 -4.27 -6.51 15.70
CA ALA A 31 -3.11 -7.05 16.39
C ALA A 31 -1.80 -6.45 15.87
N GLU A 32 -1.67 -6.31 14.55
CA GLU A 32 -0.48 -5.70 13.93
C GLU A 32 -0.37 -4.21 14.25
N LEU A 33 -1.47 -3.46 14.16
CA LEU A 33 -1.46 -2.03 14.48
C LEU A 33 -1.12 -1.78 15.96
N LEU A 34 -1.57 -2.64 16.88
CA LEU A 34 -1.18 -2.58 18.30
C LEU A 34 0.31 -2.85 18.50
N SER A 35 0.89 -3.81 17.76
CA SER A 35 2.34 -4.04 17.78
C SER A 35 3.09 -2.80 17.30
N ILE A 36 2.66 -2.21 16.19
CA ILE A 36 3.26 -0.98 15.66
C ILE A 36 3.17 0.16 16.70
N ALA A 37 2.02 0.36 17.32
CA ALA A 37 1.81 1.39 18.33
C ALA A 37 2.68 1.21 19.57
N SER A 38 3.12 -0.02 19.88
CA SER A 38 4.04 -0.28 20.99
C SER A 38 5.50 0.06 20.67
N GLU A 39 5.85 0.18 19.37
CA GLU A 39 7.22 0.40 18.92
C GLU A 39 7.44 1.82 18.35
N TYR A 40 6.37 2.43 17.81
CA TYR A 40 6.46 3.71 17.10
C TYR A 40 5.38 4.69 17.55
N ASP A 41 5.76 5.94 17.68
CA ASP A 41 4.82 7.06 17.83
C ASP A 41 4.35 7.50 16.44
N ILE A 42 3.09 7.25 16.12
CA ILE A 42 2.50 7.50 14.81
C ILE A 42 1.72 8.81 14.82
N GLU A 43 2.27 9.84 14.25
CA GLU A 43 1.66 11.18 14.18
C GLU A 43 0.61 11.31 13.07
N HIS A 44 0.76 10.57 11.96
CA HIS A 44 -0.12 10.66 10.80
C HIS A 44 -0.38 9.29 10.19
N VAL A 45 -1.61 9.08 9.72
CA VAL A 45 -2.00 7.86 9.00
C VAL A 45 -2.58 8.24 7.65
N PHE A 46 -2.05 7.66 6.60
CA PHE A 46 -2.54 7.83 5.23
C PHE A 46 -3.00 6.49 4.67
N ILE A 47 -4.20 6.47 4.10
CA ILE A 47 -4.82 5.25 3.57
C ILE A 47 -5.17 5.47 2.09
N GLU A 48 -4.90 4.50 1.24
CA GLU A 48 -5.33 4.52 -0.15
C GLU A 48 -6.86 4.49 -0.23
N ASP A 49 -7.44 5.39 -1.04
CA ASP A 49 -8.86 5.36 -1.36
C ASP A 49 -9.21 4.13 -2.21
N TYR A 50 -10.34 3.51 -1.93
CA TYR A 50 -10.82 2.41 -2.75
C TYR A 50 -11.40 2.92 -4.09
N ALA A 51 -11.38 2.08 -5.12
CA ALA A 51 -11.91 2.41 -6.43
C ALA A 51 -13.43 2.66 -6.36
N GLN A 52 -13.85 3.92 -6.52
CA GLN A 52 -15.27 4.34 -6.45
C GLN A 52 -16.03 4.12 -7.76
N ARG A 53 -15.34 3.80 -8.84
CA ARG A 53 -15.94 3.61 -10.17
C ARG A 53 -15.73 2.20 -10.68
N MET A 54 -16.80 1.63 -11.21
CA MET A 54 -16.71 0.42 -12.00
C MET A 54 -16.10 0.76 -13.36
N SER A 55 -14.90 0.26 -13.65
CA SER A 55 -14.42 0.18 -15.02
C SER A 55 -15.09 -1.04 -15.69
N ARG A 56 -15.57 -0.86 -16.93
CA ARG A 56 -16.24 -1.96 -17.67
C ARG A 56 -15.37 -3.23 -17.63
N GLY A 57 -15.93 -4.31 -17.05
CA GLY A 57 -15.34 -5.65 -17.06
C GLY A 57 -14.32 -5.97 -15.96
N THR A 58 -14.01 -5.08 -15.00
CA THR A 58 -12.94 -5.32 -14.00
C THR A 58 -13.39 -5.47 -12.55
N SER A 59 -14.54 -4.91 -12.15
CA SER A 59 -15.01 -5.01 -10.76
C SER A 59 -16.53 -5.06 -10.67
N SER A 60 -17.06 -5.99 -9.87
CA SER A 60 -18.48 -6.04 -9.57
C SER A 60 -18.85 -5.04 -8.46
N ALA A 61 -20.13 -4.67 -8.37
CA ALA A 61 -20.65 -3.86 -7.26
C ALA A 61 -20.31 -4.48 -5.91
N GLN A 62 -20.39 -5.81 -5.80
CA GLN A 62 -20.04 -6.56 -4.59
C GLN A 62 -18.55 -6.38 -4.23
N THR A 63 -17.64 -6.37 -5.21
CA THR A 63 -16.21 -6.13 -4.97
C THR A 63 -15.98 -4.72 -4.42
N ILE A 64 -16.61 -3.71 -5.02
CA ILE A 64 -16.50 -2.32 -4.56
C ILE A 64 -17.03 -2.17 -3.14
N THR A 65 -18.19 -2.75 -2.83
CA THR A 65 -18.77 -2.70 -1.48
C THR A 65 -17.84 -3.37 -0.45
N ARG A 66 -17.24 -4.50 -0.78
CA ARG A 66 -16.26 -5.16 0.12
C ARG A 66 -15.00 -4.33 0.32
N LEU A 67 -14.49 -3.67 -0.72
CA LEU A 67 -13.34 -2.77 -0.60
C LEU A 67 -13.67 -1.54 0.25
N ALA A 68 -14.86 -0.96 0.08
CA ALA A 68 -15.34 0.16 0.89
C ALA A 68 -15.45 -0.24 2.37
N ALA A 69 -16.07 -1.39 2.66
CA ALA A 69 -16.19 -1.90 4.03
C ALA A 69 -14.80 -2.16 4.66
N TRP A 70 -13.87 -2.76 3.90
CA TRP A 70 -12.51 -2.99 4.36
C TRP A 70 -11.76 -1.67 4.62
N ASN A 71 -11.88 -0.70 3.73
CA ASN A 71 -11.29 0.63 3.90
C ASN A 71 -11.81 1.32 5.16
N GLY A 72 -13.13 1.23 5.44
CA GLY A 72 -13.73 1.73 6.67
C GLY A 72 -13.17 1.06 7.94
N ILE A 73 -12.96 -0.26 7.91
CA ILE A 73 -12.31 -1.00 9.01
C ILE A 73 -10.88 -0.50 9.23
N CYS A 74 -10.10 -0.31 8.15
CA CYS A 74 -8.73 0.21 8.25
C CYS A 74 -8.72 1.61 8.89
N GLN A 75 -9.60 2.51 8.46
CA GLN A 75 -9.71 3.86 9.01
C GLN A 75 -10.07 3.82 10.50
N TYR A 76 -11.11 3.07 10.86
CA TYR A 76 -11.59 2.98 12.24
C TYR A 76 -10.52 2.41 13.18
N LEU A 77 -9.87 1.31 12.80
CA LEU A 77 -8.83 0.69 13.64
C LEU A 77 -7.61 1.60 13.78
N SER A 78 -7.19 2.28 12.71
CA SER A 78 -6.10 3.24 12.78
C SER A 78 -6.41 4.40 13.75
N TYR A 79 -7.62 4.97 13.64
CA TYR A 79 -8.08 6.00 14.58
C TYR A 79 -8.10 5.50 16.02
N GLN A 80 -8.66 4.31 16.25
CA GLN A 80 -8.78 3.73 17.59
C GLN A 80 -7.43 3.47 18.27
N ILE A 81 -6.43 3.10 17.49
CA ILE A 81 -5.14 2.64 18.03
C ILE A 81 -4.13 3.78 18.12
N PHE A 82 -4.05 4.61 17.10
CA PHE A 82 -3.09 5.72 17.06
C PHE A 82 -3.65 7.06 17.56
N GLY A 83 -4.97 7.17 17.74
CA GLY A 83 -5.61 8.42 18.20
C GLY A 83 -5.63 9.54 17.14
N VAL A 84 -5.23 9.26 15.91
CA VAL A 84 -5.15 10.23 14.81
C VAL A 84 -6.17 9.91 13.73
N ASN A 85 -6.79 10.94 13.13
CA ASN A 85 -7.72 10.76 12.02
C ASN A 85 -6.97 10.39 10.74
N PRO A 86 -7.22 9.20 10.15
CA PRO A 86 -6.59 8.83 8.90
C PRO A 86 -7.01 9.73 7.74
N VAL A 87 -6.07 10.11 6.90
CA VAL A 87 -6.33 10.83 5.66
C VAL A 87 -6.39 9.85 4.49
N VAL A 88 -7.52 9.85 3.77
CA VAL A 88 -7.72 8.96 2.62
C VAL A 88 -7.28 9.64 1.34
N LEU A 89 -6.40 9.01 0.57
CA LEU A 89 -5.76 9.58 -0.60
C LEU A 89 -6.04 8.78 -1.87
N ASN A 90 -6.39 9.48 -2.93
CA ASN A 90 -6.50 8.87 -4.25
C ASN A 90 -5.11 8.57 -4.81
N VAL A 91 -4.84 7.30 -5.13
CA VAL A 91 -3.52 6.81 -5.57
C VAL A 91 -3.00 7.51 -6.83
N THR A 92 -3.87 7.86 -7.79
CA THR A 92 -3.45 8.56 -9.01
C THR A 92 -2.98 9.98 -8.71
N ARG A 93 -3.67 10.68 -7.80
CA ARG A 93 -3.24 12.00 -7.34
C ARG A 93 -1.96 11.92 -6.51
N ALA A 94 -1.85 10.93 -5.63
CA ALA A 94 -0.67 10.69 -4.82
C ALA A 94 0.58 10.46 -5.69
N ARG A 95 0.50 9.59 -6.70
CA ARG A 95 1.61 9.36 -7.65
C ARG A 95 2.02 10.64 -8.38
N LYS A 96 1.03 11.44 -8.81
CA LYS A 96 1.29 12.71 -9.50
C LYS A 96 1.95 13.74 -8.58
N SER A 97 1.52 13.87 -7.32
CA SER A 97 2.05 14.87 -6.37
C SER A 97 3.52 14.65 -6.03
N ILE A 98 3.99 13.40 -6.04
CA ILE A 98 5.41 13.06 -5.81
C ILE A 98 6.22 12.84 -7.10
N GLY A 99 5.63 13.19 -8.26
CA GLY A 99 6.34 13.22 -9.54
C GLY A 99 6.59 11.86 -10.19
N ILE A 100 5.84 10.78 -9.81
CA ILE A 100 6.01 9.48 -10.46
C ILE A 100 5.41 9.50 -11.88
N PRO A 101 6.21 9.33 -12.93
CA PRO A 101 5.73 9.31 -14.29
C PRO A 101 5.06 7.97 -14.60
N THR A 102 3.74 7.93 -14.62
CA THR A 102 2.99 6.72 -15.00
C THR A 102 2.23 6.92 -16.30
N THR A 103 2.20 5.89 -17.11
CA THR A 103 1.42 5.87 -18.34
C THR A 103 0.69 4.53 -18.50
N THR A 104 -0.24 4.45 -19.45
CA THR A 104 -1.02 3.23 -19.67
C THR A 104 -0.11 2.06 -20.06
N LYS A 105 -0.48 0.82 -19.68
CA LYS A 105 0.23 -0.40 -20.07
C LYS A 105 0.46 -0.47 -21.57
N LYS A 106 -0.49 0.00 -22.39
CA LYS A 106 -0.37 0.00 -23.85
C LYS A 106 0.81 0.86 -24.35
N LYS A 107 1.11 1.98 -23.67
CA LYS A 107 2.23 2.87 -24.03
C LYS A 107 3.55 2.41 -23.41
N ALA A 108 3.54 1.97 -22.16
CA ALA A 108 4.75 1.61 -21.43
C ALA A 108 5.21 0.16 -21.64
N GLY A 109 4.35 -0.73 -22.17
CA GLY A 109 4.63 -2.16 -22.27
C GLY A 109 4.45 -2.93 -20.96
N ILE A 110 4.52 -2.25 -19.81
CA ILE A 110 4.40 -2.83 -18.45
C ILE A 110 3.23 -2.22 -17.69
N PRO A 111 2.62 -2.96 -16.72
CA PRO A 111 1.55 -2.45 -15.87
C PRO A 111 1.96 -1.20 -15.09
N VAL A 112 1.00 -0.31 -14.78
CA VAL A 112 1.25 0.90 -13.96
C VAL A 112 1.89 0.54 -12.62
N LYS A 113 1.44 -0.52 -11.97
CA LYS A 113 1.97 -0.99 -10.69
C LYS A 113 3.47 -1.35 -10.78
N GLU A 114 3.90 -1.93 -11.89
CA GLU A 114 5.32 -2.21 -12.15
C GLU A 114 6.12 -0.93 -12.39
N GLN A 115 5.54 0.05 -13.12
CA GLN A 115 6.19 1.36 -13.32
C GLN A 115 6.42 2.07 -11.99
N VAL A 116 5.43 2.05 -11.09
CA VAL A 116 5.53 2.64 -9.75
C VAL A 116 6.60 1.92 -8.93
N PHE A 117 6.58 0.59 -8.92
CA PHE A 117 7.58 -0.20 -8.17
C PHE A 117 9.00 0.09 -8.66
N ASN A 118 9.23 0.10 -9.99
CA ASN A 118 10.54 0.40 -10.56
C ASN A 118 11.02 1.78 -10.14
N TRP A 119 10.16 2.79 -10.26
CA TRP A 119 10.50 4.16 -9.85
C TRP A 119 10.83 4.24 -8.35
N VAL A 120 10.02 3.64 -7.48
CA VAL A 120 10.25 3.64 -6.03
C VAL A 120 11.55 2.92 -5.69
N SER A 121 11.81 1.74 -6.27
CA SER A 121 13.00 0.95 -6.00
C SER A 121 14.30 1.61 -6.48
N GLU A 122 14.24 2.47 -7.51
CA GLU A 122 15.38 3.26 -7.98
C GLU A 122 15.68 4.47 -7.08
N ASN A 123 14.65 5.02 -6.43
CA ASN A 123 14.77 6.26 -5.64
C ASN A 123 14.84 6.02 -4.13
N ILE A 124 14.36 4.87 -3.65
CA ILE A 124 14.26 4.55 -2.22
C ILE A 124 14.95 3.21 -1.94
N LYS A 125 15.88 3.22 -1.01
CA LYS A 125 16.49 1.98 -0.52
C LYS A 125 15.54 1.28 0.43
N SER A 126 15.24 0.02 0.14
CA SER A 126 14.45 -0.87 1.00
C SER A 126 14.77 -2.32 0.70
N ASP A 127 14.65 -3.16 1.71
CA ASP A 127 14.73 -4.62 1.56
C ASP A 127 13.40 -5.16 1.04
N TRP A 128 13.26 -5.17 -0.29
CA TRP A 128 12.07 -5.69 -0.95
C TRP A 128 11.97 -7.21 -0.80
N PRO A 129 10.78 -7.75 -0.51
CA PRO A 129 10.60 -9.19 -0.35
C PRO A 129 10.90 -9.93 -1.66
N THR A 130 11.75 -10.93 -1.55
CA THR A 130 12.18 -11.76 -2.67
C THR A 130 11.98 -13.24 -2.39
N LYS A 131 12.05 -14.06 -3.43
CA LYS A 131 12.15 -15.50 -3.31
C LYS A 131 13.08 -16.08 -4.36
N VAL A 132 13.77 -17.18 -3.99
CA VAL A 132 14.51 -18.00 -4.96
C VAL A 132 13.56 -19.02 -5.57
N LEU A 133 13.51 -19.09 -6.90
CA LEU A 133 12.68 -20.05 -7.62
C LEU A 133 13.23 -21.47 -7.46
N GLN A 134 12.39 -22.39 -7.00
CA GLN A 134 12.80 -23.78 -6.70
C GLN A 134 12.66 -24.73 -7.89
N GLY A 135 12.04 -24.28 -9.00
CA GLY A 135 11.79 -25.13 -10.17
C GLY A 135 11.59 -24.35 -11.46
N GLY A 136 11.43 -25.09 -12.57
CA GLY A 136 11.24 -24.54 -13.90
C GLY A 136 12.54 -24.00 -14.53
N PRO A 137 12.44 -23.37 -15.74
CA PRO A 137 13.60 -22.87 -16.50
C PRO A 137 14.37 -21.73 -15.79
N ASN A 138 13.76 -21.13 -14.79
CA ASN A 138 14.38 -20.06 -13.98
C ASN A 138 14.77 -20.50 -12.56
N LYS A 139 14.92 -21.81 -12.32
CA LYS A 139 15.37 -22.36 -11.02
C LYS A 139 16.66 -21.67 -10.56
N GLY A 140 16.71 -21.28 -9.29
CA GLY A 140 17.85 -20.59 -8.69
C GLY A 140 17.86 -19.06 -8.88
N LYS A 141 17.01 -18.49 -9.73
CA LYS A 141 16.89 -17.03 -9.85
C LYS A 141 16.10 -16.45 -8.67
N THR A 142 16.60 -15.33 -8.14
CA THR A 142 15.87 -14.51 -7.19
C THR A 142 14.87 -13.61 -7.92
N VAL A 143 13.64 -13.62 -7.48
CA VAL A 143 12.58 -12.75 -8.04
C VAL A 143 11.92 -11.95 -6.94
N ILE A 144 11.51 -10.74 -7.28
CA ILE A 144 10.73 -9.85 -6.41
C ILE A 144 9.32 -10.45 -6.25
N LEU A 145 8.82 -10.47 -5.03
CA LEU A 145 7.44 -10.89 -4.74
C LEU A 145 6.42 -9.79 -5.12
N ASP A 146 5.19 -10.20 -5.39
CA ASP A 146 4.11 -9.23 -5.72
C ASP A 146 3.82 -8.28 -4.55
N GLU A 147 4.04 -8.74 -3.32
CA GLU A 147 3.94 -7.96 -2.09
C GLU A 147 4.82 -6.70 -2.09
N ALA A 148 5.99 -6.74 -2.73
CA ALA A 148 6.88 -5.58 -2.86
C ALA A 148 6.20 -4.41 -3.60
N ARG A 149 5.35 -4.71 -4.56
CA ARG A 149 4.61 -3.72 -5.33
C ARG A 149 3.52 -3.06 -4.48
N ASP A 150 2.88 -3.82 -3.59
CA ASP A 150 1.90 -3.28 -2.63
C ASP A 150 2.59 -2.39 -1.59
N MET A 151 3.79 -2.78 -1.14
CA MET A 151 4.60 -1.98 -0.22
C MET A 151 5.09 -0.67 -0.87
N ALA A 152 5.46 -0.70 -2.15
CA ALA A 152 5.84 0.50 -2.89
C ALA A 152 4.64 1.47 -3.05
N ASP A 153 3.44 0.96 -3.38
CA ASP A 153 2.22 1.78 -3.43
C ASP A 153 1.89 2.38 -2.04
N ALA A 154 2.09 1.62 -0.94
CA ALA A 154 1.88 2.13 0.41
C ALA A 154 2.86 3.26 0.76
N TRP A 155 4.14 3.14 0.36
CA TRP A 155 5.11 4.24 0.50
C TRP A 155 4.68 5.48 -0.28
N VAL A 156 4.18 5.32 -1.51
CA VAL A 156 3.67 6.45 -2.34
C VAL A 156 2.55 7.20 -1.61
N ILE A 157 1.60 6.48 -1.02
CA ILE A 157 0.49 7.06 -0.26
C ILE A 157 1.01 7.81 0.96
N ALA A 158 1.92 7.20 1.73
CA ALA A 158 2.49 7.83 2.92
C ALA A 158 3.28 9.09 2.57
N LYS A 159 4.18 9.05 1.56
CA LYS A 159 4.99 10.20 1.14
C LYS A 159 4.14 11.33 0.57
N ALA A 160 3.15 11.01 -0.27
CA ALA A 160 2.23 12.01 -0.83
C ALA A 160 1.38 12.68 0.26
N GLY A 161 0.92 11.91 1.23
CA GLY A 161 0.18 12.42 2.37
C GLY A 161 1.03 13.35 3.21
N TYR A 162 2.25 12.96 3.54
CA TYR A 162 3.18 13.77 4.31
C TYR A 162 3.48 15.11 3.61
N ILE A 163 3.82 15.11 2.32
CA ILE A 163 4.05 16.34 1.55
C ILE A 163 2.81 17.26 1.55
N SER A 164 1.60 16.68 1.56
CA SER A 164 0.38 17.50 1.60
C SER A 164 0.18 18.24 2.92
N LEU A 165 0.83 17.82 4.01
CA LEU A 165 0.82 18.51 5.29
C LEU A 165 1.81 19.68 5.32
N GLU A 166 2.95 19.57 4.62
CA GLU A 166 3.96 20.64 4.57
C GLU A 166 3.53 21.83 3.69
N GLY A 167 2.52 21.64 2.84
CA GLY A 167 1.97 22.68 1.93
C GLY A 167 0.79 23.46 2.48
N ILE A 168 0.43 23.25 3.77
CA ILE A 168 -0.59 24.01 4.49
C ILE A 168 0.10 25.00 5.44
#